data_77200713c73053410501fed9429fc53a
#
_entry.id   77200713c73053410501fed9429fc53a
#
_cell.length_a   1.000
_cell.length_b   1.000
_cell.length_c   1.000
_cell.angle_alpha   90.00
_cell.angle_beta   90.00
_cell.angle_gamma   90.00
#
_symmetry.space_group_name_H-M   'P 1'
#
loop_
_entity.id
_entity.type
_entity.pdbx_description
1 polymer ?
#
loop_
_entity_poly.entity_id
_entity_poly.type
_entity_poly.pdbx_seq_one_letter_code
_entity_poly.pdbx_strand_id
1 'polypeptide(L)'
;MRTRWKVLLALAILPTAIAGLYLYERIRVHFFYAGRPVLSEMAAIHDGIWSDDSTPVRQTLLQRFPIGTTKDSITTALSKEGFGCEQRHDGVRAVPADVRRKAEYVDCQLLVNEIVGSRRWIIDLWFDSEDRLLGARAAIWNIFL
;
A
#
# COMPACT_ATOMS: atom_id res chain seq x y z
N MET A 1 4.76 42.70 -31.90
CA MET A 1 3.64 41.72 -31.97
C MET A 1 4.07 40.26 -31.75
N ARG A 2 5.18 39.78 -32.28
CA ARG A 2 5.64 38.39 -32.17
C ARG A 2 5.91 37.88 -30.73
N THR A 3 6.35 38.73 -29.80
CA THR A 3 6.72 38.34 -28.43
C THR A 3 5.48 38.05 -27.56
N ARG A 4 4.39 38.80 -27.73
CA ARG A 4 3.14 38.62 -26.96
C ARG A 4 2.46 37.28 -27.27
N TRP A 5 2.51 36.84 -28.53
CA TRP A 5 1.95 35.52 -28.94
C TRP A 5 2.72 34.35 -28.34
N LYS A 6 4.06 34.46 -28.26
CA LYS A 6 4.89 33.41 -27.63
C LYS A 6 4.61 33.26 -26.13
N VAL A 7 4.38 34.37 -25.45
CA VAL A 7 4.02 34.36 -24.02
C VAL A 7 2.62 33.77 -23.81
N LEU A 8 1.64 34.11 -24.64
CA LEU A 8 0.30 33.55 -24.57
C LEU A 8 0.28 32.04 -24.88
N LEU A 9 1.07 31.58 -25.85
CA LEU A 9 1.23 30.16 -26.16
C LEU A 9 1.88 29.40 -24.99
N ALA A 10 2.93 29.94 -24.40
CA ALA A 10 3.57 29.31 -23.24
C ALA A 10 2.63 29.22 -22.02
N LEU A 11 1.81 30.26 -21.79
CA LEU A 11 0.81 30.31 -20.74
C LEU A 11 -0.34 29.29 -20.94
N ALA A 12 -0.62 28.93 -22.20
CA ALA A 12 -1.63 27.91 -22.50
C ALA A 12 -1.06 26.47 -22.48
N ILE A 13 0.17 26.28 -22.96
CA ILE A 13 0.79 24.95 -23.06
C ILE A 13 1.12 24.38 -21.67
N LEU A 14 1.63 25.19 -20.76
CA LEU A 14 2.05 24.72 -19.42
C LEU A 14 0.89 24.12 -18.61
N PRO A 15 -0.26 24.81 -18.42
CA PRO A 15 -1.38 24.22 -17.67
C PRO A 15 -1.97 22.99 -18.37
N THR A 16 -1.98 22.95 -19.71
CA THR A 16 -2.47 21.80 -20.47
C THR A 16 -1.56 20.58 -20.27
N ALA A 17 -0.24 20.78 -20.28
CA ALA A 17 0.73 19.72 -20.01
C ALA A 17 0.61 19.18 -18.57
N ILE A 18 0.45 20.08 -17.59
CA ILE A 18 0.26 19.70 -16.18
C ILE A 18 -1.05 18.92 -16.01
N ALA A 19 -2.15 19.38 -16.62
CA ALA A 19 -3.44 18.68 -16.58
C ALA A 19 -3.36 17.30 -17.24
N GLY A 20 -2.67 17.19 -18.38
CA GLY A 20 -2.42 15.93 -19.07
C GLY A 20 -1.61 14.95 -18.23
N LEU A 21 -0.56 15.42 -17.57
CA LEU A 21 0.28 14.62 -16.69
C LEU A 21 -0.52 14.12 -15.47
N TYR A 22 -1.32 15.00 -14.87
CA TYR A 22 -2.19 14.64 -13.75
C TYR A 22 -3.25 13.59 -14.15
N LEU A 23 -3.89 13.76 -15.29
CA LEU A 23 -4.87 12.81 -15.81
C LEU A 23 -4.23 11.45 -16.12
N TYR A 24 -3.06 11.45 -16.77
CA TYR A 24 -2.31 10.23 -17.03
C TYR A 24 -2.01 9.47 -15.74
N GLU A 25 -1.54 10.16 -14.69
CA GLU A 25 -1.24 9.52 -13.41
C GLU A 25 -2.49 8.96 -12.74
N ARG A 26 -3.59 9.70 -12.75
CA ARG A 26 -4.90 9.21 -12.25
C ARG A 26 -5.32 7.92 -12.93
N ILE A 27 -5.20 7.86 -14.24
CA ILE A 27 -5.53 6.68 -15.03
C ILE A 27 -4.58 5.53 -14.69
N ARG A 28 -3.27 5.78 -14.66
CA ARG A 28 -2.25 4.77 -14.33
C ARG A 28 -2.47 4.17 -12.94
N VAL A 29 -2.69 5.01 -11.94
CA VAL A 29 -2.96 4.59 -10.57
C VAL A 29 -4.26 3.80 -10.49
N HIS A 30 -5.33 4.24 -11.15
CA HIS A 30 -6.59 3.53 -11.19
C HIS A 30 -6.42 2.11 -11.75
N PHE A 31 -5.74 1.95 -12.89
CA PHE A 31 -5.48 0.63 -13.47
C PHE A 31 -4.55 -0.22 -12.60
N PHE A 32 -3.60 0.40 -11.92
CA PHE A 32 -2.73 -0.33 -10.99
C PHE A 32 -3.54 -1.00 -9.87
N TYR A 33 -4.49 -0.28 -9.28
CA TYR A 33 -5.34 -0.82 -8.21
C TYR A 33 -6.45 -1.75 -8.72
N ALA A 34 -7.02 -1.51 -9.89
CA ALA A 34 -8.15 -2.27 -10.43
C ALA A 34 -7.88 -3.78 -10.59
N GLY A 35 -6.63 -4.17 -10.83
CA GLY A 35 -6.21 -5.57 -10.91
C GLY A 35 -5.83 -6.23 -9.58
N ARG A 36 -5.99 -5.52 -8.44
CA ARG A 36 -5.51 -5.91 -7.12
C ARG A 36 -6.61 -5.72 -6.08
N PRO A 37 -7.51 -6.69 -5.91
CA PRO A 37 -8.71 -6.51 -5.09
C PRO A 37 -8.42 -6.19 -3.62
N VAL A 38 -7.45 -6.87 -2.97
CA VAL A 38 -7.08 -6.61 -1.57
C VAL A 38 -6.52 -5.20 -1.43
N LEU A 39 -5.58 -4.85 -2.30
CA LEU A 39 -4.96 -3.52 -2.30
C LEU A 39 -5.97 -2.42 -2.62
N SER A 40 -6.90 -2.66 -3.54
CA SER A 40 -7.97 -1.72 -3.89
C SER A 40 -8.92 -1.46 -2.73
N GLU A 41 -9.33 -2.50 -2.01
CA GLU A 41 -10.16 -2.39 -0.81
C GLU A 41 -9.45 -1.60 0.29
N MET A 42 -8.16 -1.90 0.54
CA MET A 42 -7.36 -1.16 1.51
C MET A 42 -7.15 0.31 1.11
N ALA A 43 -6.91 0.58 -0.16
CA ALA A 43 -6.72 1.93 -0.67
C ALA A 43 -8.00 2.78 -0.64
N ALA A 44 -9.17 2.17 -0.81
CA ALA A 44 -10.45 2.86 -0.75
C ALA A 44 -10.80 3.39 0.65
N ILE A 45 -10.26 2.75 1.69
CA ILE A 45 -10.53 3.11 3.10
C ILE A 45 -9.41 4.00 3.66
N HIS A 46 -8.23 3.96 3.03
CA HIS A 46 -7.11 4.78 3.46
C HIS A 46 -7.41 6.27 3.23
N ASP A 47 -7.32 7.05 4.31
CA ASP A 47 -7.59 8.49 4.32
C ASP A 47 -6.47 9.36 3.71
N GLY A 48 -5.43 8.73 3.16
CA GLY A 48 -4.27 9.41 2.58
C GLY A 48 -3.22 9.86 3.60
N ILE A 49 -3.45 9.66 4.89
CA ILE A 49 -2.52 10.04 5.96
C ILE A 49 -1.48 8.93 6.17
N TRP A 50 -0.23 9.33 6.39
CA TRP A 50 0.82 8.43 6.84
C TRP A 50 0.43 7.76 8.16
N SER A 51 0.57 6.44 8.26
CA SER A 51 0.21 5.70 9.47
C SER A 51 1.14 4.50 9.68
N ASP A 52 1.65 4.35 10.90
CA ASP A 52 2.43 3.17 11.31
C ASP A 52 1.54 1.95 11.60
N ASP A 53 0.26 2.16 11.91
CA ASP A 53 -0.76 1.11 12.03
C ASP A 53 -2.15 1.70 11.76
N SER A 54 -2.61 1.53 10.54
CA SER A 54 -3.93 1.97 10.13
C SER A 54 -5.00 0.96 10.56
N THR A 55 -5.74 1.30 11.60
CA THR A 55 -6.83 0.44 12.11
C THR A 55 -7.88 0.11 11.03
N PRO A 56 -8.40 1.06 10.23
CA PRO A 56 -9.38 0.72 9.19
C PRO A 56 -8.80 -0.21 8.12
N VAL A 57 -7.57 0.02 7.67
CA VAL A 57 -6.91 -0.85 6.68
C VAL A 57 -6.67 -2.25 7.25
N ARG A 58 -6.21 -2.34 8.51
CA ARG A 58 -6.05 -3.61 9.20
C ARG A 58 -7.37 -4.37 9.34
N GLN A 59 -8.46 -3.71 9.67
CA GLN A 59 -9.78 -4.34 9.76
C GLN A 59 -10.24 -4.89 8.42
N THR A 60 -10.06 -4.16 7.33
CA THR A 60 -10.36 -4.63 5.98
C THR A 60 -9.54 -5.87 5.62
N LEU A 61 -8.24 -5.85 5.95
CA LEU A 61 -7.38 -7.01 5.75
C LEU A 61 -7.86 -8.24 6.53
N LEU A 62 -8.26 -8.05 7.81
CA LEU A 62 -8.77 -9.14 8.66
C LEU A 62 -10.18 -9.61 8.28
N GLN A 63 -10.98 -8.77 7.63
CA GLN A 63 -12.25 -9.21 7.02
C GLN A 63 -11.99 -10.13 5.82
N ARG A 64 -10.97 -9.82 5.03
CA ARG A 64 -10.58 -10.63 3.87
C ARG A 64 -9.87 -11.91 4.27
N PHE A 65 -9.02 -11.84 5.28
CA PHE A 65 -8.25 -12.95 5.85
C PHE A 65 -8.54 -13.05 7.36
N PRO A 66 -9.61 -13.74 7.78
CA PRO A 66 -9.94 -13.88 9.18
C PRO A 66 -8.83 -14.58 9.98
N ILE A 67 -8.82 -14.32 11.28
CA ILE A 67 -7.96 -15.04 12.23
C ILE A 67 -8.13 -16.56 12.00
N GLY A 68 -7.03 -17.30 12.00
CA GLY A 68 -6.99 -18.72 11.67
C GLY A 68 -6.81 -19.06 10.18
N THR A 69 -6.78 -18.05 9.28
CA THR A 69 -6.44 -18.28 7.86
C THR A 69 -4.99 -18.75 7.75
N THR A 70 -4.73 -19.69 6.85
CA THR A 70 -3.38 -20.25 6.67
C THR A 70 -2.40 -19.24 6.03
N LYS A 71 -1.14 -19.30 6.45
CA LYS A 71 -0.03 -18.49 5.97
C LYS A 71 0.08 -18.52 4.45
N ASP A 72 0.08 -19.73 3.86
CA ASP A 72 0.21 -19.90 2.42
C ASP A 72 -0.93 -19.25 1.64
N SER A 73 -2.15 -19.31 2.14
CA SER A 73 -3.30 -18.67 1.50
C SER A 73 -3.12 -17.15 1.42
N ILE A 74 -2.70 -16.54 2.53
CA ILE A 74 -2.54 -15.08 2.62
C ILE A 74 -1.34 -14.63 1.79
N THR A 75 -0.18 -15.25 1.97
CA THR A 75 1.05 -14.86 1.25
C THR A 75 0.91 -15.05 -0.26
N THR A 76 0.23 -16.13 -0.69
CA THR A 76 -0.07 -16.36 -2.10
C THR A 76 -1.00 -15.27 -2.66
N ALA A 77 -2.05 -14.89 -1.93
CA ALA A 77 -2.97 -13.85 -2.36
C ALA A 77 -2.26 -12.48 -2.47
N LEU A 78 -1.48 -12.10 -1.45
CA LEU A 78 -0.72 -10.85 -1.45
C LEU A 78 0.37 -10.84 -2.53
N SER A 79 1.06 -11.95 -2.75
CA SER A 79 2.08 -12.05 -3.81
C SER A 79 1.49 -11.91 -5.21
N LYS A 80 0.29 -12.44 -5.46
CA LYS A 80 -0.44 -12.22 -6.73
C LYS A 80 -0.77 -10.74 -6.96
N GLU A 81 -0.88 -9.95 -5.91
CA GLU A 81 -1.09 -8.51 -5.99
C GLU A 81 0.21 -7.71 -6.06
N GLY A 82 1.35 -8.38 -6.04
CA GLY A 82 2.67 -7.80 -6.20
C GLY A 82 3.38 -7.47 -4.89
N PHE A 83 2.86 -7.90 -3.74
CA PHE A 83 3.58 -7.79 -2.48
C PHE A 83 4.77 -8.76 -2.45
N GLY A 84 5.94 -8.26 -2.06
CA GLY A 84 7.07 -9.08 -1.66
C GLY A 84 6.91 -9.46 -0.19
N CYS A 85 6.74 -10.75 0.11
CA CYS A 85 6.57 -11.26 1.47
C CYS A 85 7.83 -12.00 1.92
N GLU A 86 8.38 -11.61 3.07
CA GLU A 86 9.56 -12.21 3.67
C GLU A 86 9.28 -12.63 5.12
N GLN A 87 9.74 -13.82 5.49
CA GLN A 87 9.69 -14.24 6.88
C GLN A 87 10.76 -13.53 7.68
N ARG A 88 10.38 -12.92 8.81
CA ARG A 88 11.29 -12.22 9.70
C ARG A 88 11.26 -12.84 11.09
N HIS A 89 12.45 -13.03 11.65
CA HIS A 89 12.63 -13.61 12.98
C HIS A 89 12.95 -12.55 14.06
N ASP A 90 13.44 -11.37 13.64
CA ASP A 90 13.92 -10.31 14.52
C ASP A 90 13.24 -8.98 14.19
N GLY A 91 12.22 -8.63 14.91
CA GLY A 91 11.60 -7.34 14.72
C GLY A 91 11.04 -6.74 16.00
N VAL A 92 11.76 -5.78 16.58
CA VAL A 92 11.23 -4.84 17.58
C VAL A 92 10.29 -3.85 16.87
N ARG A 93 9.32 -4.33 16.14
CA ARG A 93 8.19 -3.51 15.71
C ARG A 93 7.06 -3.75 16.70
N ALA A 94 6.30 -2.71 17.00
CA ALA A 94 5.23 -2.75 17.98
C ALA A 94 4.23 -3.86 17.63
N VAL A 95 4.48 -5.03 18.20
CA VAL A 95 3.56 -6.15 18.18
C VAL A 95 2.42 -5.79 19.11
N PRO A 96 1.14 -5.99 18.75
CA PRO A 96 0.04 -5.91 19.69
C PRO A 96 0.38 -6.68 20.95
N ALA A 97 0.10 -6.12 22.13
CA ALA A 97 0.59 -6.62 23.42
C ALA A 97 0.21 -8.06 23.73
N ASP A 98 -0.84 -8.56 23.10
CA ASP A 98 -1.42 -9.90 23.18
C ASP A 98 -0.69 -10.97 22.34
N VAL A 99 0.11 -10.57 21.35
CA VAL A 99 0.81 -11.47 20.42
C VAL A 99 2.33 -11.58 20.73
N ARG A 100 2.82 -10.95 21.79
CA ARG A 100 4.26 -10.73 22.12
C ARG A 100 5.10 -11.98 22.37
N ARG A 101 4.59 -13.18 22.36
CA ARG A 101 5.38 -14.37 22.72
C ARG A 101 5.60 -15.31 21.54
N LYS A 102 6.74 -15.19 20.86
CA LYS A 102 7.30 -16.18 19.93
C LYS A 102 6.54 -16.45 18.61
N ALA A 103 5.69 -15.55 18.16
CA ALA A 103 5.11 -15.71 16.84
C ALA A 103 6.12 -15.27 15.78
N GLU A 104 6.41 -16.17 14.86
CA GLU A 104 7.05 -15.78 13.61
C GLU A 104 6.13 -14.82 12.87
N TYR A 105 6.70 -13.79 12.25
CA TYR A 105 5.91 -12.88 11.43
C TYR A 105 6.42 -12.81 10.00
N VAL A 106 5.50 -12.53 9.10
CA VAL A 106 5.80 -12.30 7.68
C VAL A 106 5.59 -10.82 7.40
N ASP A 107 6.62 -10.17 6.88
CA ASP A 107 6.60 -8.78 6.43
C ASP A 107 6.31 -8.78 4.92
N CYS A 108 5.15 -8.28 4.52
CA CYS A 108 4.74 -8.15 3.12
C CYS A 108 4.75 -6.67 2.72
N GLN A 109 5.55 -6.31 1.73
CA GLN A 109 5.71 -4.92 1.29
C GLN A 109 5.38 -4.75 -0.19
N LEU A 110 4.76 -3.62 -0.52
CA LEU A 110 4.52 -3.18 -1.88
C LEU A 110 4.84 -1.70 -2.02
N LEU A 111 5.69 -1.37 -2.99
CA LEU A 111 6.01 0.02 -3.33
C LEU A 111 5.23 0.43 -4.58
N VAL A 112 4.44 1.48 -4.45
CA VAL A 112 3.70 2.09 -5.56
C VAL A 112 4.35 3.43 -5.88
N ASN A 113 4.99 3.54 -7.05
CA ASN A 113 5.58 4.80 -7.49
C ASN A 113 4.49 5.74 -8.01
N GLU A 114 4.50 6.97 -7.54
CA GLU A 114 3.64 8.08 -7.96
C GLU A 114 4.51 9.17 -8.61
N ILE A 115 3.91 10.16 -9.30
CA ILE A 115 4.68 11.26 -9.92
C ILE A 115 5.49 12.04 -8.89
N VAL A 116 4.90 12.26 -7.72
CA VAL A 116 5.55 12.98 -6.62
C VAL A 116 5.75 12.02 -5.46
N GLY A 117 6.85 11.25 -5.51
CA GLY A 117 7.21 10.30 -4.47
C GLY A 117 6.72 8.87 -4.70
N SER A 118 6.60 8.13 -3.64
CA SER A 118 6.09 6.76 -3.66
C SER A 118 5.32 6.43 -2.39
N ARG A 119 4.39 5.49 -2.51
CA ARG A 119 3.63 4.95 -1.38
C ARG A 119 4.08 3.53 -1.10
N ARG A 120 4.45 3.27 0.14
CA ARG A 120 4.82 1.94 0.60
C ARG A 120 3.71 1.38 1.49
N TRP A 121 3.15 0.27 1.07
CA TRP A 121 2.25 -0.55 1.86
C TRP A 121 3.07 -1.60 2.60
N ILE A 122 2.87 -1.73 3.90
CA ILE A 122 3.57 -2.69 4.76
C ILE A 122 2.51 -3.44 5.54
N ILE A 123 2.50 -4.76 5.39
CA ILE A 123 1.59 -5.66 6.09
C ILE A 123 2.44 -6.64 6.89
N ASP A 124 2.38 -6.56 8.21
CA ASP A 124 2.99 -7.54 9.08
C ASP A 124 1.92 -8.53 9.54
N LEU A 125 2.19 -9.82 9.39
CA LEU A 125 1.28 -10.91 9.70
C LEU A 125 1.93 -11.83 10.72
N TRP A 126 1.25 -12.10 11.83
CA TRP A 126 1.71 -13.03 12.87
C TRP A 126 0.97 -14.35 12.77
N PHE A 127 1.69 -15.44 12.91
CA PHE A 127 1.17 -16.80 12.80
C PHE A 127 1.49 -17.59 14.05
N ASP A 128 0.66 -18.60 14.34
CA ASP A 128 0.94 -19.60 15.38
C ASP A 128 1.86 -20.71 14.84
N SER A 129 2.11 -21.72 15.69
CA SER A 129 2.94 -22.87 15.33
C SER A 129 2.34 -23.80 14.25
N GLU A 130 1.08 -23.61 13.90
CA GLU A 130 0.36 -24.34 12.84
C GLU A 130 0.20 -23.49 11.57
N ASP A 131 0.96 -22.38 11.44
CA ASP A 131 0.87 -21.42 10.35
C ASP A 131 -0.54 -20.81 10.20
N ARG A 132 -1.24 -20.59 11.31
CA ARG A 132 -2.54 -19.91 11.34
C ARG A 132 -2.40 -18.46 11.76
N LEU A 133 -3.10 -17.56 11.05
CA LEU A 133 -3.07 -16.12 11.34
C LEU A 133 -3.56 -15.83 12.76
N LEU A 134 -2.74 -15.16 13.55
CA LEU A 134 -3.07 -14.63 14.88
C LEU A 134 -3.44 -13.16 14.86
N GLY A 135 -2.86 -12.41 13.95
CA GLY A 135 -3.09 -10.97 13.85
C GLY A 135 -2.34 -10.34 12.71
N ALA A 136 -2.68 -9.08 12.42
CA ALA A 136 -2.07 -8.29 11.37
C ALA A 136 -1.84 -6.85 11.80
N ARG A 137 -0.85 -6.20 11.20
CA ARG A 137 -0.64 -4.75 11.21
C ARG A 137 -0.61 -4.26 9.78
N ALA A 138 -1.14 -3.08 9.53
CA ALA A 138 -1.08 -2.44 8.23
C ALA A 138 -0.52 -1.02 8.38
N ALA A 139 0.67 -0.79 7.87
CA ALA A 139 1.31 0.51 7.84
C ALA A 139 1.36 1.05 6.40
N ILE A 140 1.25 2.36 6.28
CA ILE A 140 1.27 3.05 4.99
C ILE A 140 2.21 4.24 5.11
N TRP A 141 3.25 4.24 4.29
CA TRP A 141 4.25 5.30 4.30
C TRP A 141 4.28 6.01 2.95
N ASN A 142 4.12 7.32 2.98
CA ASN A 142 4.35 8.17 1.82
C ASN A 142 5.81 8.63 1.86
N ILE A 143 6.55 8.32 0.80
CA ILE A 143 7.96 8.69 0.64
C ILE A 143 7.97 9.82 -0.39
N PHE A 144 8.24 11.03 0.07
CA PHE A 144 8.43 12.20 -0.80
C PHE A 144 9.91 12.33 -1.17
N LEU A 145 10.17 12.64 -2.42
CA LEU A 145 11.51 12.95 -2.94
C LEU A 145 11.85 14.42 -2.68
#